data_085b0feb5e2048e9a8c51345cb994bf9
#
_entry.id   085b0feb5e2048e9a8c51345cb994bf9
#
_cell.length_a   1.000
_cell.length_b   1.000
_cell.length_c   1.000
_cell.angle_alpha   90.00
_cell.angle_beta   90.00
_cell.angle_gamma   90.00
#
_symmetry.space_group_name_H-M   'P 1'
#
loop_
_entity.id
_entity.type
_entity.pdbx_description
1 polymer ?
#
loop_
_entity_poly.entity_id
_entity_poly.type
_entity_poly.pdbx_seq_one_letter_code
_entity_poly.pdbx_strand_id
1 'polypeptide(L)'
;IQYIIGIESFFGLTFEVNPNVLIPRPETQELVSWIIEDYQSDESIRILDIGTGSGCIPISLGKQLSKAEVESWDISEGALEVASRNCERNGVKVLLRQKDVLKATPEGNLYDVIVSNPPYITNKEKVEMESNVLDWEPSLALFVPDEDPLLFYRKIAQLGCDMLKEGGSLYFEINRAYGEETIL
;
A
#
# COMPACT_ATOMS: atom_id res chain seq x y z
N ILE A 1 13.54 16.66 -2.59
CA ILE A 1 12.82 17.95 -2.36
C ILE A 1 11.61 17.71 -1.45
N GLN A 2 10.77 16.68 -1.68
CA GLN A 2 9.54 16.43 -0.91
C GLN A 2 9.80 16.22 0.58
N TYR A 3 10.84 15.49 0.97
CA TYR A 3 11.21 15.35 2.39
C TYR A 3 11.70 16.65 3.05
N ILE A 4 12.20 17.61 2.26
CA ILE A 4 12.56 18.94 2.77
C ILE A 4 11.31 19.78 3.02
N ILE A 5 10.33 19.68 2.10
CA ILE A 5 9.04 20.38 2.22
C ILE A 5 8.16 19.67 3.26
N GLY A 6 8.31 18.36 3.43
CA GLY A 6 7.58 17.53 4.37
C GLY A 6 6.16 17.16 3.94
N ILE A 7 5.78 17.51 2.70
CA ILE A 7 4.44 17.20 2.16
C ILE A 7 4.50 16.79 0.69
N GLU A 8 3.55 15.96 0.28
CA GLU A 8 3.29 15.54 -1.10
C GLU A 8 1.79 15.55 -1.39
N SER A 9 1.44 15.84 -2.64
CA SER A 9 0.05 15.78 -3.10
C SER A 9 -0.23 14.45 -3.76
N PHE A 10 -1.34 13.81 -3.40
CA PHE A 10 -1.75 12.54 -3.98
C PHE A 10 -3.28 12.46 -4.01
N PHE A 11 -3.85 12.13 -5.16
CA PHE A 11 -5.29 11.97 -5.37
C PHE A 11 -6.15 13.15 -4.87
N GLY A 12 -5.64 14.37 -5.08
CA GLY A 12 -6.29 15.61 -4.61
C GLY A 12 -6.22 15.88 -3.11
N LEU A 13 -5.50 15.03 -2.36
CA LEU A 13 -5.25 15.15 -0.93
C LEU A 13 -3.80 15.55 -0.66
N THR A 14 -3.52 16.01 0.57
CA THR A 14 -2.17 16.39 1.00
C THR A 14 -1.68 15.44 2.08
N PHE A 15 -0.48 14.88 1.88
CA PHE A 15 0.15 13.91 2.75
C PHE A 15 1.45 14.45 3.35
N GLU A 16 1.63 14.30 4.65
CA GLU A 16 2.93 14.42 5.28
C GLU A 16 3.82 13.28 4.79
N VAL A 17 5.07 13.60 4.47
CA VAL A 17 6.10 12.63 4.10
C VAL A 17 7.40 12.94 4.83
N ASN A 18 8.09 11.90 5.27
CA ASN A 18 9.40 11.97 5.90
C ASN A 18 10.19 10.68 5.58
N PRO A 19 11.45 10.53 6.00
CA PRO A 19 12.26 9.36 5.67
C PRO A 19 11.73 7.99 6.18
N ASN A 20 10.63 7.95 6.92
CA ASN A 20 9.99 6.69 7.34
C ASN A 20 9.02 6.11 6.30
N VAL A 21 8.68 6.87 5.25
CA VAL A 21 7.67 6.46 4.27
C VAL A 21 8.15 6.70 2.84
N LEU A 22 7.71 5.84 1.93
CA LEU A 22 7.86 6.07 0.50
C LEU A 22 7.07 7.34 0.09
N ILE A 23 7.66 8.18 -0.74
CA ILE A 23 6.94 9.31 -1.32
C ILE A 23 5.86 8.75 -2.27
N PRO A 24 4.58 9.13 -2.11
CA PRO A 24 3.51 8.69 -3.00
C PRO A 24 3.85 8.90 -4.47
N ARG A 25 3.65 7.88 -5.29
CA ARG A 25 3.96 7.90 -6.73
C ARG A 25 2.71 8.20 -7.56
N PRO A 26 2.84 8.92 -8.67
CA PRO A 26 1.71 9.18 -9.57
C PRO A 26 1.04 7.90 -10.08
N GLU A 27 1.81 6.84 -10.36
CA GLU A 27 1.34 5.55 -10.85
C GLU A 27 0.39 4.87 -9.86
N THR A 28 0.64 5.03 -8.57
CA THR A 28 -0.23 4.49 -7.51
C THR A 28 -1.64 5.11 -7.52
N GLN A 29 -1.82 6.30 -8.14
CA GLN A 29 -3.15 6.88 -8.31
C GLN A 29 -4.03 6.07 -9.27
N GLU A 30 -3.45 5.41 -10.25
CA GLU A 30 -4.19 4.55 -11.18
C GLU A 30 -4.80 3.35 -10.43
N LEU A 31 -4.01 2.74 -9.53
CA LEU A 31 -4.47 1.65 -8.67
C LEU A 31 -5.68 2.07 -7.82
N VAL A 32 -5.61 3.25 -7.21
CA VAL A 32 -6.72 3.83 -6.42
C VAL A 32 -7.94 4.09 -7.30
N SER A 33 -7.74 4.62 -8.52
CA SER A 33 -8.82 4.89 -9.47
C SER A 33 -9.57 3.63 -9.87
N TRP A 34 -8.86 2.55 -10.19
CA TRP A 34 -9.48 1.27 -10.56
C TRP A 34 -10.35 0.71 -9.43
N ILE A 35 -9.86 0.74 -8.20
CA ILE A 35 -10.65 0.28 -7.04
C ILE A 35 -11.92 1.13 -6.89
N ILE A 36 -11.82 2.45 -7.04
CA ILE A 36 -12.99 3.33 -6.94
C ILE A 36 -14.00 3.06 -8.07
N GLU A 37 -13.52 2.79 -9.28
CA GLU A 37 -14.38 2.46 -10.43
C GLU A 37 -15.14 1.16 -10.24
N ASP A 38 -14.46 0.13 -9.69
CA ASP A 38 -15.05 -1.19 -9.46
C ASP A 38 -16.05 -1.20 -8.29
N TYR A 39 -15.88 -0.30 -7.30
CA TYR A 39 -16.65 -0.28 -6.05
C TYR A 39 -17.42 1.03 -5.82
N GLN A 40 -17.89 1.68 -6.89
CA GLN A 40 -18.70 2.92 -6.82
C GLN A 40 -20.08 2.74 -6.15
N SER A 41 -20.39 1.57 -5.63
CA SER A 41 -21.70 1.30 -5.02
C SER A 41 -21.87 2.01 -3.67
N ASP A 42 -23.13 2.25 -3.31
CA ASP A 42 -23.54 2.74 -1.99
C ASP A 42 -23.41 1.67 -0.89
N GLU A 43 -22.91 0.50 -1.19
CA GLU A 43 -22.74 -0.61 -0.25
C GLU A 43 -21.51 -0.40 0.64
N SER A 44 -21.63 -0.81 1.91
CA SER A 44 -20.49 -0.83 2.82
C SER A 44 -19.54 -1.95 2.43
N ILE A 45 -18.30 -1.61 2.09
CA ILE A 45 -17.23 -2.56 1.76
C ILE A 45 -16.12 -2.52 2.78
N ARG A 46 -15.42 -3.63 2.94
CA ARG A 46 -14.23 -3.74 3.80
C ARG A 46 -12.99 -3.83 2.95
N ILE A 47 -12.06 -2.92 3.21
CA ILE A 47 -10.81 -2.80 2.46
C ILE A 47 -9.65 -3.07 3.41
N LEU A 48 -8.69 -3.91 2.98
CA LEU A 48 -7.41 -4.09 3.62
C LEU A 48 -6.31 -3.56 2.70
N ASP A 49 -5.55 -2.60 3.19
CA ASP A 49 -4.32 -2.12 2.58
C ASP A 49 -3.11 -2.75 3.28
N ILE A 50 -2.15 -3.27 2.51
CA ILE A 50 -0.95 -3.91 3.05
C ILE A 50 0.29 -3.17 2.56
N GLY A 51 1.09 -2.65 3.50
CA GLY A 51 2.21 -1.76 3.22
C GLY A 51 1.77 -0.29 3.15
N THR A 52 1.17 0.18 4.25
CA THR A 52 0.54 1.51 4.39
C THR A 52 1.42 2.68 3.95
N GLY A 53 2.70 2.67 4.33
CA GLY A 53 3.60 3.79 4.11
C GLY A 53 3.04 5.11 4.64
N SER A 54 2.87 6.10 3.76
CA SER A 54 2.27 7.40 4.10
C SER A 54 0.75 7.35 4.35
N GLY A 55 0.09 6.23 4.05
CA GLY A 55 -1.35 6.08 4.07
C GLY A 55 -2.04 6.58 2.80
N CYS A 56 -1.32 6.87 1.72
CA CYS A 56 -1.89 7.50 0.53
C CYS A 56 -2.98 6.65 -0.13
N ILE A 57 -2.83 5.33 -0.18
CA ILE A 57 -3.85 4.41 -0.72
C ILE A 57 -5.09 4.35 0.19
N PRO A 58 -4.98 3.90 1.46
CA PRO A 58 -6.15 3.66 2.30
C PRO A 58 -6.91 4.96 2.63
N ILE A 59 -6.21 6.09 2.78
CA ILE A 59 -6.85 7.38 3.05
C ILE A 59 -7.60 7.88 1.81
N SER A 60 -7.03 7.74 0.61
CA SER A 60 -7.73 8.12 -0.62
C SER A 60 -8.96 7.27 -0.86
N LEU A 61 -8.86 5.94 -0.65
CA LEU A 61 -10.02 5.04 -0.74
C LEU A 61 -11.09 5.38 0.29
N GLY A 62 -10.72 5.57 1.57
CA GLY A 62 -11.68 5.94 2.61
C GLY A 62 -12.29 7.33 2.43
N LYS A 63 -11.63 8.23 1.68
CA LYS A 63 -12.19 9.55 1.34
C LYS A 63 -13.22 9.46 0.23
N GLN A 64 -12.98 8.64 -0.78
CA GLN A 64 -13.83 8.49 -1.96
C GLN A 64 -14.99 7.52 -1.71
N LEU A 65 -14.74 6.44 -1.00
CA LEU A 65 -15.73 5.41 -0.67
C LEU A 65 -16.22 5.62 0.78
N SER A 66 -17.09 6.58 0.97
CA SER A 66 -17.48 7.11 2.31
C SER A 66 -18.09 6.07 3.26
N LYS A 67 -18.57 4.93 2.75
CA LYS A 67 -19.13 3.82 3.53
C LYS A 67 -18.12 2.67 3.72
N ALA A 68 -16.91 2.78 3.17
CA ALA A 68 -15.89 1.76 3.32
C ALA A 68 -15.32 1.72 4.75
N GLU A 69 -15.16 0.51 5.27
CA GLU A 69 -14.36 0.23 6.46
C GLU A 69 -12.94 -0.11 6.01
N VAL A 70 -11.99 0.78 6.28
CA VAL A 70 -10.61 0.62 5.82
C VAL A 70 -9.71 0.22 6.99
N GLU A 71 -9.04 -0.92 6.84
CA GLU A 71 -7.95 -1.38 7.68
C GLU A 71 -6.64 -1.32 6.90
N SER A 72 -5.54 -1.01 7.58
CA SER A 72 -4.24 -0.94 6.92
C SER A 72 -3.12 -1.45 7.82
N TRP A 73 -2.20 -2.21 7.21
CA TRP A 73 -1.08 -2.86 7.89
C TRP A 73 0.26 -2.30 7.41
N ASP A 74 1.15 -2.07 8.36
CA ASP A 74 2.56 -1.81 8.08
C ASP A 74 3.43 -2.44 9.17
N ILE A 75 4.65 -2.84 8.84
CA ILE A 75 5.62 -3.34 9.80
C ILE A 75 6.31 -2.20 10.55
N SER A 76 6.43 -1.04 9.91
CA SER A 76 7.10 0.14 10.41
C SER A 76 6.20 0.97 11.32
N GLU A 77 6.57 1.09 12.60
CA GLU A 77 5.89 2.00 13.53
C GLU A 77 5.96 3.45 13.05
N GLY A 78 7.13 3.88 12.53
CA GLY A 78 7.29 5.24 12.00
C GLY A 78 6.41 5.54 10.79
N ALA A 79 6.15 4.54 9.93
CA ALA A 79 5.18 4.69 8.83
C ALA A 79 3.76 4.83 9.36
N LEU A 80 3.37 4.01 10.34
CA LEU A 80 2.04 4.10 10.96
C LEU A 80 1.80 5.43 11.67
N GLU A 81 2.83 6.02 12.30
CA GLU A 81 2.74 7.36 12.87
C GLU A 81 2.48 8.43 11.80
N VAL A 82 3.16 8.35 10.64
CA VAL A 82 2.93 9.25 9.52
C VAL A 82 1.51 9.06 8.97
N ALA A 83 1.09 7.81 8.74
CA ALA A 83 -0.25 7.49 8.27
C ALA A 83 -1.34 8.01 9.23
N SER A 84 -1.13 7.89 10.54
CA SER A 84 -2.06 8.41 11.56
C SER A 84 -2.24 9.93 11.45
N ARG A 85 -1.14 10.68 11.32
CA ARG A 85 -1.20 12.14 11.11
C ARG A 85 -1.88 12.49 9.79
N ASN A 86 -1.67 11.70 8.75
CA ASN A 86 -2.32 11.89 7.46
C ASN A 86 -3.81 11.56 7.50
N CYS A 87 -4.24 10.58 8.30
CA CYS A 87 -5.66 10.33 8.58
C CYS A 87 -6.33 11.54 9.21
N GLU A 88 -5.71 12.12 10.25
CA GLU A 88 -6.21 13.32 10.92
C GLU A 88 -6.27 14.51 9.97
N ARG A 89 -5.19 14.76 9.22
CA ARG A 89 -5.08 15.85 8.24
C ARG A 89 -6.18 15.83 7.20
N ASN A 90 -6.52 14.65 6.69
CA ASN A 90 -7.51 14.48 5.62
C ASN A 90 -8.92 14.17 6.12
N GLY A 91 -9.11 14.04 7.45
CA GLY A 91 -10.40 13.74 8.07
C GLY A 91 -10.97 12.38 7.69
N VAL A 92 -10.11 11.36 7.58
CA VAL A 92 -10.46 9.98 7.21
C VAL A 92 -10.11 9.05 8.37
N LYS A 93 -10.95 8.05 8.61
CA LYS A 93 -10.69 7.01 9.61
C LYS A 93 -10.17 5.76 8.92
N VAL A 94 -8.98 5.30 9.32
CA VAL A 94 -8.38 4.04 8.91
C VAL A 94 -7.96 3.30 10.18
N LEU A 95 -8.25 2.00 10.25
CA LEU A 95 -7.77 1.14 11.34
C LEU A 95 -6.32 0.73 11.04
N LEU A 96 -5.36 1.43 11.62
CA LEU A 96 -3.93 1.16 11.44
C LEU A 96 -3.46 0.06 12.39
N ARG A 97 -2.74 -0.94 11.87
CA ARG A 97 -2.16 -2.05 12.65
C ARG A 97 -0.70 -2.29 12.30
N GLN A 98 0.13 -2.42 13.33
CA GLN A 98 1.50 -2.88 13.13
C GLN A 98 1.51 -4.39 12.90
N LYS A 99 1.83 -4.82 11.67
CA LYS A 99 1.90 -6.22 11.28
C LYS A 99 3.01 -6.47 10.26
N ASP A 100 3.75 -7.53 10.48
CA ASP A 100 4.66 -8.11 9.50
C ASP A 100 3.85 -9.07 8.60
N VAL A 101 3.58 -8.67 7.36
CA VAL A 101 2.79 -9.47 6.42
C VAL A 101 3.41 -10.84 6.16
N LEU A 102 4.76 -10.95 6.17
CA LEU A 102 5.45 -12.23 5.94
C LEU A 102 5.18 -13.24 7.05
N LYS A 103 4.89 -12.77 8.27
CA LYS A 103 4.55 -13.59 9.45
C LYS A 103 3.05 -13.67 9.72
N ALA A 104 2.26 -12.85 9.04
CA ALA A 104 0.83 -12.80 9.27
C ALA A 104 0.16 -14.14 8.93
N THR A 105 -0.82 -14.49 9.75
CA THR A 105 -1.76 -15.59 9.53
C THR A 105 -3.13 -15.02 9.21
N PRO A 106 -3.98 -15.75 8.46
CA PRO A 106 -5.34 -15.32 8.20
C PRO A 106 -6.09 -15.09 9.52
N GLU A 107 -6.71 -13.92 9.63
CA GLU A 107 -7.65 -13.61 10.70
C GLU A 107 -9.07 -13.69 10.12
N GLY A 108 -10.05 -14.10 10.87
CA GLY A 108 -11.42 -14.36 10.39
C GLY A 108 -12.19 -13.14 9.86
N ASN A 109 -11.48 -12.05 9.57
CA ASN A 109 -12.02 -10.86 8.91
C ASN A 109 -12.00 -11.08 7.40
N LEU A 110 -13.17 -10.99 6.78
CA LEU A 110 -13.30 -11.08 5.33
C LEU A 110 -13.38 -9.67 4.73
N TYR A 111 -12.63 -9.46 3.65
CA TYR A 111 -12.54 -8.19 2.94
C TYR A 111 -13.14 -8.31 1.54
N ASP A 112 -13.74 -7.23 1.07
CA ASP A 112 -14.18 -7.11 -0.33
C ASP A 112 -13.00 -6.78 -1.23
N VAL A 113 -12.03 -6.02 -0.68
CA VAL A 113 -10.81 -5.59 -1.37
C VAL A 113 -9.60 -5.83 -0.49
N ILE A 114 -8.55 -6.41 -1.07
CA ILE A 114 -7.19 -6.35 -0.55
C ILE A 114 -6.35 -5.59 -1.58
N VAL A 115 -5.60 -4.57 -1.14
CA VAL A 115 -4.74 -3.76 -2.01
C VAL A 115 -3.34 -3.67 -1.41
N SER A 116 -2.32 -3.64 -2.26
CA SER A 116 -0.94 -3.45 -1.82
C SER A 116 -0.07 -2.84 -2.91
N ASN A 117 0.78 -1.90 -2.49
CA ASN A 117 1.99 -1.52 -3.21
C ASN A 117 3.19 -2.03 -2.38
N PRO A 118 3.54 -3.33 -2.48
CA PRO A 118 4.57 -3.93 -1.65
C PRO A 118 5.97 -3.59 -2.18
N PRO A 119 7.04 -3.81 -1.40
CA PRO A 119 8.40 -3.76 -1.92
C PRO A 119 8.57 -4.75 -3.09
N TYR A 120 9.16 -4.29 -4.21
CA TYR A 120 9.29 -5.11 -5.41
C TYR A 120 10.62 -4.91 -6.17
N ILE A 121 11.50 -4.05 -5.69
CA ILE A 121 12.79 -3.76 -6.34
C ILE A 121 13.81 -4.77 -5.84
N THR A 122 14.47 -5.49 -6.75
CA THR A 122 15.55 -6.41 -6.38
C THR A 122 16.83 -5.64 -6.07
N ASN A 123 17.75 -6.24 -5.30
CA ASN A 123 19.04 -5.61 -5.03
C ASN A 123 19.88 -5.40 -6.31
N LYS A 124 19.67 -6.21 -7.34
CA LYS A 124 20.33 -6.04 -8.65
C LYS A 124 19.87 -4.76 -9.35
N GLU A 125 18.57 -4.46 -9.30
CA GLU A 125 18.00 -3.25 -9.88
C GLU A 125 18.46 -1.98 -9.16
N LYS A 126 18.90 -2.10 -7.90
CA LYS A 126 19.42 -0.99 -7.09
C LYS A 126 20.55 -0.21 -7.79
N VAL A 127 21.37 -0.88 -8.60
CA VAL A 127 22.51 -0.24 -9.31
C VAL A 127 22.03 0.75 -10.37
N GLU A 128 20.82 0.57 -10.89
CA GLU A 128 20.23 1.42 -11.94
C GLU A 128 19.37 2.55 -11.37
N MET A 129 19.19 2.56 -10.05
CA MET A 129 18.35 3.56 -9.39
C MET A 129 19.05 4.89 -9.19
N GLU A 130 18.29 5.96 -9.21
CA GLU A 130 18.79 7.30 -8.89
C GLU A 130 19.25 7.38 -7.43
N SER A 131 20.39 8.06 -7.21
CA SER A 131 20.97 8.24 -5.87
C SER A 131 19.98 8.88 -4.88
N ASN A 132 19.11 9.77 -5.35
CA ASN A 132 18.09 10.42 -4.54
C ASN A 132 17.13 9.45 -3.87
N VAL A 133 16.78 8.34 -4.54
CA VAL A 133 15.90 7.31 -3.98
C VAL A 133 16.67 6.47 -2.96
N LEU A 134 17.89 6.07 -3.31
CA LEU A 134 18.74 5.23 -2.47
C LEU A 134 19.15 5.88 -1.16
N ASP A 135 19.39 7.19 -1.18
CA ASP A 135 19.93 7.94 -0.04
C ASP A 135 18.86 8.39 0.96
N TRP A 136 17.60 8.52 0.52
CA TRP A 136 16.57 9.20 1.30
C TRP A 136 15.31 8.39 1.56
N GLU A 137 14.99 7.40 0.72
CA GLU A 137 13.78 6.61 0.89
C GLU A 137 14.05 5.32 1.72
N PRO A 138 13.08 4.86 2.52
CA PRO A 138 13.32 3.73 3.43
C PRO A 138 13.52 2.43 2.62
N SER A 139 14.67 1.80 2.81
CA SER A 139 15.03 0.55 2.10
C SER A 139 14.01 -0.58 2.34
N LEU A 140 13.36 -0.59 3.49
CA LEU A 140 12.30 -1.54 3.84
C LEU A 140 11.07 -1.44 2.92
N ALA A 141 10.79 -0.24 2.40
CA ALA A 141 9.67 0.00 1.49
C ALA A 141 9.99 -0.29 0.02
N LEU A 142 11.27 -0.54 -0.31
CA LEU A 142 11.71 -0.64 -1.71
C LEU A 142 12.14 -2.06 -2.08
N PHE A 143 12.93 -2.75 -1.23
CA PHE A 143 13.73 -3.88 -1.66
C PHE A 143 13.19 -5.23 -1.25
N VAL A 144 13.36 -6.18 -2.20
CA VAL A 144 13.15 -7.62 -2.01
C VAL A 144 14.46 -8.37 -2.26
N PRO A 145 14.62 -9.61 -1.72
CA PRO A 145 15.75 -10.47 -2.05
C PRO A 145 15.78 -10.80 -3.55
N ASP A 146 16.98 -10.82 -4.14
CA ASP A 146 17.16 -11.18 -5.56
C ASP A 146 16.71 -12.60 -5.90
N GLU A 147 16.73 -13.49 -4.92
CA GLU A 147 16.35 -14.88 -5.05
C GLU A 147 14.82 -15.07 -5.06
N ASP A 148 14.07 -14.10 -4.59
CA ASP A 148 12.60 -14.17 -4.51
C ASP A 148 11.93 -12.81 -4.74
N PRO A 149 11.92 -12.30 -5.99
CA PRO A 149 11.30 -11.01 -6.33
C PRO A 149 9.78 -10.97 -6.10
N LEU A 150 9.12 -12.14 -6.05
CA LEU A 150 7.67 -12.27 -5.84
C LEU A 150 7.28 -12.56 -4.40
N LEU A 151 8.20 -12.45 -3.44
CA LEU A 151 8.01 -12.81 -2.03
C LEU A 151 6.71 -12.23 -1.43
N PHE A 152 6.55 -10.92 -1.55
CA PHE A 152 5.38 -10.23 -0.98
C PHE A 152 4.10 -10.56 -1.75
N TYR A 153 4.13 -10.58 -3.08
CA TYR A 153 2.97 -10.91 -3.91
C TYR A 153 2.41 -12.29 -3.56
N ARG A 154 3.29 -13.30 -3.51
CA ARG A 154 2.91 -14.67 -3.17
C ARG A 154 2.30 -14.75 -1.77
N LYS A 155 2.93 -14.10 -0.79
CA LYS A 155 2.43 -14.10 0.59
C LYS A 155 1.07 -13.40 0.70
N ILE A 156 0.90 -12.25 0.07
CA ILE A 156 -0.35 -11.49 0.11
C ILE A 156 -1.45 -12.25 -0.65
N ALA A 157 -1.13 -12.86 -1.80
CA ALA A 157 -2.09 -13.69 -2.52
C ALA A 157 -2.56 -14.89 -1.70
N GLN A 158 -1.65 -15.58 -0.97
CA GLN A 158 -2.01 -16.66 -0.05
C GLN A 158 -2.94 -16.17 1.06
N LEU A 159 -2.66 -15.03 1.67
CA LEU A 159 -3.56 -14.43 2.66
C LEU A 159 -4.90 -14.06 2.02
N GLY A 160 -4.89 -13.57 0.80
CA GLY A 160 -6.10 -13.22 0.04
C GLY A 160 -7.04 -14.41 -0.17
N CYS A 161 -6.51 -15.61 -0.43
CA CYS A 161 -7.33 -16.83 -0.56
C CYS A 161 -8.19 -17.11 0.68
N ASP A 162 -7.71 -16.74 1.87
CA ASP A 162 -8.39 -17.02 3.14
C ASP A 162 -9.15 -15.80 3.68
N MET A 163 -8.79 -14.60 3.25
CA MET A 163 -9.28 -13.33 3.83
C MET A 163 -10.20 -12.54 2.91
N LEU A 164 -10.23 -12.85 1.61
CA LEU A 164 -11.22 -12.26 0.70
C LEU A 164 -12.57 -12.96 0.84
N LYS A 165 -13.63 -12.18 0.71
CA LYS A 165 -14.98 -12.71 0.52
C LYS A 165 -15.10 -13.37 -0.84
N GLU A 166 -16.12 -14.20 -1.03
CA GLU A 166 -16.51 -14.68 -2.36
C GLU A 166 -16.82 -13.46 -3.27
N GLY A 167 -16.15 -13.39 -4.42
CA GLY A 167 -16.25 -12.26 -5.35
C GLY A 167 -15.40 -11.04 -4.97
N GLY A 168 -14.62 -11.11 -3.89
CA GLY A 168 -13.66 -10.07 -3.51
C GLY A 168 -12.46 -10.00 -4.43
N SER A 169 -11.78 -8.86 -4.46
CA SER A 169 -10.70 -8.57 -5.40
C SER A 169 -9.38 -8.26 -4.70
N LEU A 170 -8.28 -8.67 -5.35
CA LEU A 170 -6.92 -8.39 -4.94
C LEU A 170 -6.25 -7.46 -5.97
N TYR A 171 -5.74 -6.32 -5.52
CA TYR A 171 -5.08 -5.31 -6.36
C TYR A 171 -3.63 -5.14 -5.95
N PHE A 172 -2.75 -5.11 -6.95
CA PHE A 172 -1.31 -4.86 -6.75
C PHE A 172 -0.78 -3.76 -7.65
N GLU A 173 0.09 -2.90 -7.10
CA GLU A 173 1.12 -2.26 -7.91
C GLU A 173 2.25 -3.27 -8.11
N ILE A 174 2.72 -3.45 -9.35
CA ILE A 174 3.69 -4.50 -9.67
C ILE A 174 4.97 -3.94 -10.32
N ASN A 175 6.08 -4.65 -10.14
CA ASN A 175 7.27 -4.43 -10.91
C ASN A 175 7.02 -4.86 -12.36
N ARG A 176 7.22 -3.94 -13.31
CA ARG A 176 7.03 -4.20 -14.75
C ARG A 176 7.88 -5.39 -15.25
N ALA A 177 9.05 -5.61 -14.67
CA ALA A 177 9.94 -6.68 -15.08
C ALA A 177 9.39 -8.09 -14.78
N TYR A 178 8.44 -8.20 -13.82
CA TYR A 178 7.87 -9.46 -13.36
C TYR A 178 6.35 -9.55 -13.57
N GLY A 179 5.83 -8.78 -14.55
CA GLY A 179 4.39 -8.71 -14.80
C GLY A 179 3.76 -10.06 -15.14
N GLU A 180 4.40 -10.86 -16.01
CA GLU A 180 3.90 -12.18 -16.42
C GLU A 180 3.97 -13.19 -15.26
N GLU A 181 5.02 -13.17 -14.46
CA GLU A 181 5.21 -14.07 -13.33
C GLU A 181 4.29 -13.73 -12.13
N THR A 182 3.76 -12.51 -12.09
CA THR A 182 2.82 -12.09 -11.03
C THR A 182 1.39 -12.56 -11.33
N ILE A 183 1.07 -12.84 -12.60
CA ILE A 183 -0.21 -13.40 -13.03
C ILE A 183 -0.14 -14.93 -12.91
N LEU A 184 -0.37 -15.45 -11.73
CA LEU A 184 -0.42 -16.90 -11.47
C LEU A 184 -1.85 -17.36 -11.19
#